data_d018ab17c218fa48253faf86f80945fa
#
_entry.id   d018ab17c218fa48253faf86f80945fa
#
_cell.length_a   1.000
_cell.length_b   1.000
_cell.length_c   1.000
_cell.angle_alpha   90.00
_cell.angle_beta   90.00
_cell.angle_gamma   90.00
#
_symmetry.space_group_name_H-M   'P 1'
#
loop_
_entity.id
_entity.type
_entity.pdbx_description
1 polymer ?
#
loop_
_entity_poly.entity_id
_entity_poly.type
_entity_poly.pdbx_seq_one_letter_code
_entity_poly.pdbx_strand_id
1 'polypeptide(L)'
;MLFIPLPFVVALLLAVMFIVFFRSGDDVRTNRAFLTLIVLCAVQSVLVGLRWGYGVNETRYVLPVLAACLPPLVYIAFRGLMGAGAESRRAMFANLVLSPLSIVIMEFAWPMAIDLALIVIFVGHAVALLLLGRKGPDGLDEAQFASVTSAHRALIIAAIALCVSALFDLLVFFDFEWAHGQNVAALVSNANLFGLLLIGLMAALAGESQAPRTATEPVVELLPQTEPSEQDRDIIARVNRLMETQALYRDENLNLSRLARRLGLPSRQISGAINRSLGVNVSQYVNQLRIREACRLLEETEQSVTAIMLSSGFQTKSNFNREFRRVTGMSPVDWREHEVWKLVSPNKTATRQMPDDRLKIVGK
;
A
#
# COMPACT_ATOMS: atom_id res chain seq x y z
N MET A 1 33.84 -23.27 -10.95
CA MET A 1 32.87 -22.19 -11.26
C MET A 1 32.17 -21.83 -9.97
N LEU A 2 32.17 -20.54 -9.62
CA LEU A 2 31.42 -20.07 -8.44
C LEU A 2 29.92 -20.07 -8.83
N PHE A 3 29.15 -21.02 -8.31
CA PHE A 3 27.71 -21.06 -8.50
C PHE A 3 27.04 -20.34 -7.32
N ILE A 4 26.37 -19.23 -7.60
CA ILE A 4 25.61 -18.50 -6.58
C ILE A 4 24.14 -18.83 -6.78
N PRO A 5 23.51 -19.58 -5.85
CA PRO A 5 22.09 -19.86 -5.89
C PRO A 5 21.23 -18.58 -5.91
N LEU A 6 20.18 -18.57 -6.73
CA LEU A 6 19.28 -17.42 -6.90
C LEU A 6 18.72 -16.84 -5.58
N PRO A 7 18.42 -17.63 -4.54
CA PRO A 7 17.95 -17.10 -3.26
C PRO A 7 18.91 -16.11 -2.59
N PHE A 8 20.23 -16.22 -2.79
CA PHE A 8 21.18 -15.24 -2.25
C PHE A 8 21.09 -13.88 -2.95
N VAL A 9 20.75 -13.87 -4.24
CA VAL A 9 20.49 -12.62 -4.99
C VAL A 9 19.23 -11.94 -4.41
N VAL A 10 18.18 -12.70 -4.13
CA VAL A 10 16.96 -12.20 -3.48
C VAL A 10 17.29 -11.62 -2.10
N ALA A 11 18.07 -12.34 -1.28
CA ALA A 11 18.49 -11.87 0.04
C ALA A 11 19.30 -10.57 -0.03
N LEU A 12 20.20 -10.44 -1.01
CA LEU A 12 20.97 -9.21 -1.23
C LEU A 12 20.06 -8.03 -1.59
N LEU A 13 19.12 -8.23 -2.51
CA LEU A 13 18.16 -7.18 -2.89
C LEU A 13 17.28 -6.75 -1.71
N LEU A 14 16.83 -7.69 -0.88
CA LEU A 14 16.07 -7.40 0.34
C LEU A 14 16.92 -6.63 1.35
N ALA A 15 18.21 -6.96 1.49
CA ALA A 15 19.15 -6.23 2.35
C ALA A 15 19.36 -4.78 1.86
N VAL A 16 19.52 -4.57 0.56
CA VAL A 16 19.60 -3.22 -0.04
C VAL A 16 18.30 -2.46 0.22
N MET A 17 17.15 -3.08 0.01
CA MET A 17 15.85 -2.49 0.27
C MET A 17 15.69 -2.11 1.75
N PHE A 18 16.12 -2.97 2.68
CA PHE A 18 16.15 -2.67 4.10
C PHE A 18 16.98 -1.41 4.42
N ILE A 19 18.19 -1.30 3.85
CA ILE A 19 19.07 -0.14 4.06
C ILE A 19 18.42 1.15 3.53
N VAL A 20 17.79 1.10 2.36
CA VAL A 20 17.09 2.25 1.76
C VAL A 20 15.94 2.70 2.65
N PHE A 21 15.08 1.78 3.09
CA PHE A 21 13.95 2.10 3.97
C PHE A 21 14.41 2.58 5.35
N PHE A 22 15.47 1.99 5.90
CA PHE A 22 16.01 2.40 7.19
C PHE A 22 16.60 3.83 7.16
N ARG A 23 17.20 4.22 6.03
CA ARG A 23 17.77 5.57 5.83
C ARG A 23 16.73 6.65 5.49
N SER A 24 15.58 6.28 4.96
CA SER A 24 14.55 7.23 4.52
C SER A 24 13.88 8.00 5.67
N GLY A 25 14.11 7.62 6.94
CA GLY A 25 13.75 8.45 8.10
C GLY A 25 12.25 8.65 8.35
N ASP A 26 11.38 8.16 7.48
CA ASP A 26 9.93 8.27 7.61
C ASP A 26 9.44 7.45 8.81
N ASP A 27 8.63 8.08 9.63
CA ASP A 27 8.00 7.66 10.88
C ASP A 27 8.24 6.18 11.28
N VAL A 28 9.38 5.93 11.94
CA VAL A 28 9.92 4.62 12.31
C VAL A 28 8.91 3.73 13.06
N ARG A 29 7.86 4.30 13.67
CA ARG A 29 6.85 3.54 14.42
C ARG A 29 5.89 2.76 13.53
N THR A 30 5.47 3.32 12.40
CA THR A 30 4.53 2.67 11.47
C THR A 30 5.23 1.57 10.67
N ASN A 31 6.55 1.64 10.55
CA ASN A 31 7.34 0.82 9.63
C ASN A 31 8.05 -0.40 10.27
N ARG A 32 8.00 -0.57 11.61
CA ARG A 32 8.73 -1.66 12.30
C ARG A 32 8.32 -3.06 11.82
N ALA A 33 7.03 -3.32 11.67
CA ALA A 33 6.54 -4.61 11.19
C ALA A 33 7.01 -4.89 9.75
N PHE A 34 7.04 -3.87 8.90
CA PHE A 34 7.54 -3.97 7.53
C PHE A 34 9.06 -4.23 7.50
N LEU A 35 9.84 -3.53 8.30
CA LEU A 35 11.28 -3.78 8.42
C LEU A 35 11.57 -5.19 8.94
N THR A 36 10.82 -5.66 9.95
CA THR A 36 10.94 -7.04 10.46
C THR A 36 10.60 -8.05 9.38
N LEU A 37 9.57 -7.79 8.56
CA LEU A 37 9.18 -8.64 7.43
C LEU A 37 10.31 -8.75 6.40
N ILE A 38 10.94 -7.63 6.02
CA ILE A 38 12.07 -7.62 5.06
C ILE A 38 13.23 -8.44 5.59
N VAL A 39 13.59 -8.26 6.88
CA VAL A 39 14.68 -9.03 7.50
C VAL A 39 14.34 -10.52 7.52
N LEU A 40 13.12 -10.87 7.91
CA LEU A 40 12.70 -12.27 7.95
C LEU A 40 12.70 -12.91 6.55
N CYS A 41 12.24 -12.21 5.53
CA CYS A 41 12.31 -12.67 4.13
C CYS A 41 13.76 -12.84 3.67
N ALA A 42 14.67 -11.93 4.04
CA ALA A 42 16.09 -12.05 3.70
C ALA A 42 16.74 -13.28 4.37
N VAL A 43 16.47 -13.50 5.65
CA VAL A 43 16.95 -14.69 6.38
C VAL A 43 16.38 -15.97 5.76
N GLN A 44 15.09 -16.00 5.47
CA GLN A 44 14.42 -17.12 4.79
C GLN A 44 15.10 -17.42 3.45
N SER A 45 15.39 -16.40 2.63
CA SER A 45 16.05 -16.57 1.34
C SER A 45 17.48 -17.13 1.50
N VAL A 46 18.23 -16.68 2.49
CA VAL A 46 19.57 -17.25 2.79
C VAL A 46 19.46 -18.74 3.14
N LEU A 47 18.54 -19.11 4.04
CA LEU A 47 18.36 -20.51 4.45
C LEU A 47 17.89 -21.41 3.29
N VAL A 48 17.01 -20.92 2.41
CA VAL A 48 16.60 -21.61 1.19
C VAL A 48 17.82 -21.83 0.26
N GLY A 49 18.68 -20.81 0.11
CA GLY A 49 19.91 -20.91 -0.68
C GLY A 49 20.91 -21.92 -0.09
N LEU A 50 21.05 -21.99 1.23
CA LEU A 50 21.86 -22.99 1.90
C LEU A 50 21.33 -24.40 1.70
N ARG A 51 20.01 -24.60 1.83
CA ARG A 51 19.37 -25.92 1.67
C ARG A 51 19.50 -26.44 0.25
N TRP A 52 19.00 -25.68 -0.72
CA TRP A 52 18.85 -26.15 -2.08
C TRP A 52 20.07 -25.85 -2.97
N GLY A 53 20.92 -24.89 -2.58
CA GLY A 53 22.12 -24.55 -3.32
C GLY A 53 23.38 -25.29 -2.83
N TYR A 54 23.48 -25.47 -1.52
CA TYR A 54 24.68 -26.09 -0.90
C TYR A 54 24.40 -27.39 -0.12
N GLY A 55 23.14 -27.87 -0.12
CA GLY A 55 22.79 -29.16 0.50
C GLY A 55 22.81 -29.18 2.02
N VAL A 56 22.70 -28.02 2.69
CA VAL A 56 22.69 -27.93 4.16
C VAL A 56 21.32 -28.44 4.68
N ASN A 57 21.27 -29.70 5.08
CA ASN A 57 20.03 -30.38 5.46
C ASN A 57 19.44 -29.94 6.79
N GLU A 58 20.24 -29.39 7.70
CA GLU A 58 19.82 -28.92 9.04
C GLU A 58 18.79 -27.79 8.95
N THR A 59 18.81 -27.05 7.86
CA THR A 59 17.85 -25.95 7.62
C THR A 59 16.41 -26.43 7.44
N ARG A 60 16.18 -27.74 7.21
CA ARG A 60 14.84 -28.33 7.00
C ARG A 60 13.89 -28.11 8.17
N TYR A 61 14.40 -28.06 9.38
CA TYR A 61 13.60 -27.84 10.60
C TYR A 61 13.29 -26.37 10.85
N VAL A 62 14.16 -25.47 10.42
CA VAL A 62 14.04 -24.03 10.67
C VAL A 62 13.16 -23.35 9.60
N LEU A 63 13.26 -23.79 8.35
CA LEU A 63 12.55 -23.18 7.21
C LEU A 63 11.05 -23.13 7.38
N PRO A 64 10.33 -24.22 7.74
CA PRO A 64 8.87 -24.18 7.90
C PRO A 64 8.42 -23.26 9.03
N VAL A 65 9.18 -23.23 10.15
CA VAL A 65 8.89 -22.37 11.31
C VAL A 65 9.01 -20.89 10.92
N LEU A 66 10.07 -20.50 10.20
CA LEU A 66 10.24 -19.15 9.71
C LEU A 66 9.17 -18.78 8.65
N ALA A 67 8.84 -19.71 7.75
CA ALA A 67 7.77 -19.52 6.76
C ALA A 67 6.44 -19.23 7.45
N ALA A 68 6.10 -19.94 8.53
CA ALA A 68 4.89 -19.73 9.30
C ALA A 68 4.80 -18.37 10.02
N CYS A 69 5.94 -17.67 10.20
CA CYS A 69 5.97 -16.31 10.76
C CYS A 69 5.59 -15.24 9.74
N LEU A 70 5.77 -15.49 8.43
CA LEU A 70 5.58 -14.47 7.37
C LEU A 70 4.12 -14.01 7.24
N PRO A 71 3.11 -14.89 7.07
CA PRO A 71 1.73 -14.47 6.86
C PRO A 71 1.14 -13.64 8.01
N PRO A 72 1.28 -14.03 9.30
CA PRO A 72 0.80 -13.20 10.40
C PRO A 72 1.54 -11.87 10.49
N LEU A 73 2.84 -11.81 10.16
CA LEU A 73 3.60 -10.56 10.18
C LEU A 73 3.13 -9.60 9.08
N VAL A 74 2.85 -10.11 7.87
CA VAL A 74 2.23 -9.32 6.78
C VAL A 74 0.87 -8.78 7.23
N TYR A 75 0.03 -9.63 7.83
CA TYR A 75 -1.27 -9.20 8.34
C TYR A 75 -1.15 -8.11 9.40
N ILE A 76 -0.20 -8.24 10.34
CA ILE A 76 0.08 -7.25 11.40
C ILE A 76 0.53 -5.91 10.78
N ALA A 77 1.41 -5.95 9.77
CA ALA A 77 1.89 -4.76 9.09
C ALA A 77 0.74 -3.93 8.49
N PHE A 78 -0.18 -4.58 7.77
CA PHE A 78 -1.34 -3.88 7.18
C PHE A 78 -2.41 -3.52 8.21
N ARG A 79 -2.64 -4.37 9.21
CA ARG A 79 -3.60 -4.08 10.29
C ARG A 79 -3.17 -2.86 11.12
N GLY A 80 -1.85 -2.66 11.29
CA GLY A 80 -1.31 -1.48 11.96
C GLY A 80 -1.71 -0.17 11.29
N LEU A 81 -1.88 -0.16 9.96
CA LEU A 81 -2.35 0.99 9.19
C LEU A 81 -3.86 1.32 9.40
N MET A 82 -4.60 0.44 10.08
CA MET A 82 -6.04 0.60 10.35
C MET A 82 -6.36 1.07 11.76
N GLY A 83 -5.37 1.54 12.54
CA GLY A 83 -5.61 2.08 13.88
C GLY A 83 -6.14 1.03 14.88
N ALA A 84 -5.53 -0.15 14.91
CA ALA A 84 -5.96 -1.25 15.78
C ALA A 84 -5.92 -0.89 17.28
N GLY A 85 -7.04 -1.05 17.98
CA GLY A 85 -7.13 -0.86 19.42
C GLY A 85 -6.29 -1.88 20.24
N ALA A 86 -6.15 -1.66 21.55
CA ALA A 86 -5.29 -2.47 22.44
C ALA A 86 -5.67 -3.96 22.48
N GLU A 87 -6.95 -4.30 22.43
CA GLU A 87 -7.43 -5.70 22.42
C GLU A 87 -7.03 -6.42 21.12
N SER A 88 -7.13 -5.72 20.01
CA SER A 88 -6.67 -6.25 18.71
C SER A 88 -5.17 -6.53 18.70
N ARG A 89 -4.34 -5.76 19.39
CA ARG A 89 -2.90 -6.00 19.49
C ARG A 89 -2.55 -7.30 20.18
N ARG A 90 -3.26 -7.67 21.26
CA ARG A 90 -3.02 -8.97 21.96
C ARG A 90 -3.33 -10.15 21.05
N ALA A 91 -4.46 -10.09 20.31
CA ALA A 91 -4.82 -11.14 19.35
C ALA A 91 -3.81 -11.25 18.20
N MET A 92 -3.26 -10.13 17.73
CA MET A 92 -2.22 -10.10 16.69
C MET A 92 -0.92 -10.75 17.17
N PHE A 93 -0.46 -10.44 18.39
CA PHE A 93 0.73 -11.08 18.99
C PHE A 93 0.49 -12.57 19.24
N ALA A 94 -0.69 -12.96 19.73
CA ALA A 94 -1.05 -14.36 19.91
C ALA A 94 -0.96 -15.12 18.57
N ASN A 95 -1.49 -14.57 17.48
CA ASN A 95 -1.43 -15.18 16.16
C ASN A 95 0.00 -15.30 15.61
N LEU A 96 0.85 -14.28 15.86
CA LEU A 96 2.27 -14.30 15.48
C LEU A 96 3.05 -15.43 16.18
N VAL A 97 2.67 -15.77 17.40
CA VAL A 97 3.31 -16.84 18.18
C VAL A 97 2.67 -18.20 17.86
N LEU A 98 1.35 -18.25 17.71
CA LEU A 98 0.61 -19.50 17.52
C LEU A 98 0.92 -20.18 16.18
N SER A 99 1.09 -19.39 15.09
CA SER A 99 1.39 -19.93 13.78
C SER A 99 2.71 -20.70 13.73
N PRO A 100 3.88 -20.16 14.12
CA PRO A 100 5.13 -20.91 14.14
C PRO A 100 5.14 -22.01 15.22
N LEU A 101 4.48 -21.79 16.37
CA LEU A 101 4.38 -22.80 17.42
C LEU A 101 3.61 -24.04 16.95
N SER A 102 2.57 -23.87 16.14
CA SER A 102 1.84 -25.00 15.56
C SER A 102 2.72 -25.85 14.65
N ILE A 103 3.61 -25.23 13.88
CA ILE A 103 4.56 -25.94 13.02
C ILE A 103 5.60 -26.68 13.87
N VAL A 104 6.15 -26.05 14.90
CA VAL A 104 7.09 -26.72 15.83
C VAL A 104 6.44 -27.97 16.47
N ILE A 105 5.20 -27.87 16.92
CA ILE A 105 4.48 -29.03 17.47
C ILE A 105 4.30 -30.11 16.40
N MET A 106 3.95 -29.74 15.17
CA MET A 106 3.78 -30.68 14.07
C MET A 106 5.08 -31.38 13.65
N GLU A 107 6.24 -30.71 13.76
CA GLU A 107 7.54 -31.35 13.49
C GLU A 107 7.78 -32.58 14.37
N PHE A 108 7.27 -32.58 15.61
CA PHE A 108 7.40 -33.70 16.52
C PHE A 108 6.23 -34.70 16.45
N ALA A 109 4.99 -34.20 16.24
CA ALA A 109 3.80 -35.03 16.31
C ALA A 109 3.41 -35.63 14.95
N TRP A 110 3.50 -34.86 13.88
CA TRP A 110 3.00 -35.26 12.55
C TRP A 110 3.72 -34.53 11.40
N PRO A 111 4.99 -34.89 11.12
CA PRO A 111 5.82 -34.20 10.12
C PRO A 111 5.22 -34.15 8.71
N MET A 112 4.44 -35.16 8.31
CA MET A 112 3.79 -35.22 6.99
C MET A 112 2.69 -34.14 6.79
N ALA A 113 2.19 -33.53 7.87
CA ALA A 113 1.14 -32.52 7.79
C ALA A 113 1.67 -31.08 7.75
N ILE A 114 3.00 -30.86 7.83
CA ILE A 114 3.62 -29.54 7.89
C ILE A 114 3.28 -28.71 6.65
N ASP A 115 3.42 -29.29 5.46
CA ASP A 115 3.16 -28.58 4.20
C ASP A 115 1.69 -28.16 4.10
N LEU A 116 0.76 -29.07 4.49
CA LEU A 116 -0.67 -28.75 4.52
C LEU A 116 -1.00 -27.65 5.55
N ALA A 117 -0.35 -27.68 6.72
CA ALA A 117 -0.52 -26.64 7.74
C ALA A 117 -0.01 -25.27 7.25
N LEU A 118 1.12 -25.23 6.55
CA LEU A 118 1.65 -24.01 5.93
C LEU A 118 0.65 -23.46 4.91
N ILE A 119 0.14 -24.29 4.01
CA ILE A 119 -0.88 -23.88 3.02
C ILE A 119 -2.08 -23.25 3.71
N VAL A 120 -2.61 -23.87 4.78
CA VAL A 120 -3.74 -23.34 5.54
C VAL A 120 -3.41 -22.00 6.19
N ILE A 121 -2.21 -21.82 6.75
CA ILE A 121 -1.76 -20.57 7.36
C ILE A 121 -1.67 -19.47 6.29
N PHE A 122 -1.06 -19.74 5.13
CA PHE A 122 -0.90 -18.78 4.04
C PHE A 122 -2.23 -18.35 3.45
N VAL A 123 -3.08 -19.31 3.09
CA VAL A 123 -4.43 -19.04 2.52
C VAL A 123 -5.32 -18.33 3.53
N GLY A 124 -5.30 -18.76 4.81
CA GLY A 124 -6.08 -18.13 5.86
C GLY A 124 -5.74 -16.64 6.04
N HIS A 125 -4.45 -16.30 6.04
CA HIS A 125 -4.01 -14.90 6.13
C HIS A 125 -4.26 -14.12 4.83
N ALA A 126 -4.13 -14.75 3.66
CA ALA A 126 -4.49 -14.11 2.39
C ALA A 126 -5.98 -13.72 2.38
N VAL A 127 -6.88 -14.62 2.79
CA VAL A 127 -8.31 -14.33 2.95
C VAL A 127 -8.54 -13.23 3.98
N ALA A 128 -7.85 -13.27 5.13
CA ALA A 128 -7.95 -12.23 6.16
C ALA A 128 -7.53 -10.86 5.63
N LEU A 129 -6.47 -10.77 4.80
CA LEU A 129 -6.04 -9.54 4.13
C LEU A 129 -7.08 -9.05 3.11
N LEU A 130 -7.65 -9.94 2.30
CA LEU A 130 -8.69 -9.57 1.34
C LEU A 130 -9.95 -9.04 2.03
N LEU A 131 -10.36 -9.69 3.14
CA LEU A 131 -11.47 -9.20 3.97
C LEU A 131 -11.17 -7.83 4.58
N LEU A 132 -9.91 -7.60 4.97
CA LEU A 132 -9.43 -6.31 5.45
C LEU A 132 -9.53 -5.25 4.35
N GLY A 133 -9.11 -5.58 3.13
CA GLY A 133 -9.15 -4.71 1.94
C GLY A 133 -10.57 -4.35 1.47
N ARG A 134 -11.59 -5.16 1.80
CA ARG A 134 -13.01 -4.86 1.46
C ARG A 134 -13.53 -3.55 2.04
N LYS A 135 -12.90 -3.02 3.09
CA LYS A 135 -13.27 -1.72 3.67
C LYS A 135 -12.87 -0.52 2.80
N GLY A 136 -12.21 -0.77 1.68
CA GLY A 136 -11.73 0.26 0.78
C GLY A 136 -10.56 1.08 1.32
N PRO A 137 -10.12 2.10 0.56
CA PRO A 137 -8.99 2.96 0.96
C PRO A 137 -9.21 3.68 2.29
N ASP A 138 -10.43 4.12 2.59
CA ASP A 138 -10.78 4.82 3.84
C ASP A 138 -10.72 3.92 5.09
N GLY A 139 -10.58 2.62 4.93
CA GLY A 139 -10.34 1.71 6.04
C GLY A 139 -8.91 1.77 6.60
N LEU A 140 -7.98 2.44 5.91
CA LEU A 140 -6.58 2.60 6.32
C LEU A 140 -6.38 3.93 7.07
N ASP A 141 -7.00 4.07 8.24
CA ASP A 141 -7.10 5.31 9.02
C ASP A 141 -5.74 5.94 9.39
N GLU A 142 -4.71 5.12 9.62
CA GLU A 142 -3.36 5.58 9.98
C GLU A 142 -2.47 5.83 8.76
N ALA A 143 -2.88 5.42 7.56
CA ALA A 143 -2.14 5.72 6.34
C ALA A 143 -2.28 7.21 5.99
N GLN A 144 -1.17 7.83 5.56
CA GLN A 144 -1.20 9.21 5.08
C GLN A 144 -2.10 9.32 3.83
N PHE A 145 -2.91 10.36 3.73
CA PHE A 145 -3.83 10.54 2.59
C PHE A 145 -3.13 10.51 1.24
N ALA A 146 -1.87 10.94 1.18
CA ALA A 146 -1.06 10.85 -0.02
C ALA A 146 -0.77 9.40 -0.47
N SER A 147 -0.73 8.42 0.44
CA SER A 147 -0.31 7.04 0.18
C SER A 147 -1.41 6.00 0.34
N VAL A 148 -2.62 6.38 0.74
CA VAL A 148 -3.74 5.44 1.03
C VAL A 148 -4.04 4.50 -0.15
N THR A 149 -4.13 5.03 -1.36
CA THR A 149 -4.40 4.22 -2.56
C THR A 149 -3.27 3.22 -2.84
N SER A 150 -2.01 3.66 -2.66
CA SER A 150 -0.84 2.81 -2.84
C SER A 150 -0.78 1.71 -1.76
N ALA A 151 -1.11 2.04 -0.51
CA ALA A 151 -1.18 1.08 0.58
C ALA A 151 -2.28 0.03 0.36
N HIS A 152 -3.45 0.44 -0.16
CA HIS A 152 -4.52 -0.49 -0.49
C HIS A 152 -4.12 -1.45 -1.63
N ARG A 153 -3.48 -0.94 -2.69
CA ARG A 153 -2.93 -1.80 -3.77
C ARG A 153 -1.87 -2.76 -3.24
N ALA A 154 -0.97 -2.29 -2.38
CA ALA A 154 0.05 -3.13 -1.76
C ALA A 154 -0.56 -4.26 -0.91
N LEU A 155 -1.67 -4.00 -0.20
CA LEU A 155 -2.42 -5.01 0.55
C LEU A 155 -2.96 -6.11 -0.38
N ILE A 156 -3.57 -5.75 -1.50
CA ILE A 156 -4.08 -6.72 -2.48
C ILE A 156 -2.93 -7.54 -3.08
N ILE A 157 -1.82 -6.89 -3.46
CA ILE A 157 -0.63 -7.57 -3.98
C ILE A 157 -0.06 -8.54 -2.95
N ALA A 158 0.00 -8.14 -1.67
CA ALA A 158 0.46 -9.01 -0.59
C ALA A 158 -0.44 -10.25 -0.41
N ALA A 159 -1.76 -10.08 -0.48
CA ALA A 159 -2.70 -11.20 -0.43
C ALA A 159 -2.51 -12.17 -1.61
N ILE A 160 -2.33 -11.64 -2.83
CA ILE A 160 -2.04 -12.45 -4.02
C ILE A 160 -0.70 -13.18 -3.85
N ALA A 161 0.34 -12.50 -3.35
CA ALA A 161 1.64 -13.10 -3.10
C ALA A 161 1.57 -14.28 -2.12
N LEU A 162 0.78 -14.17 -1.04
CA LEU A 162 0.54 -15.27 -0.10
C LEU A 162 -0.19 -16.45 -0.78
N CYS A 163 -1.18 -16.19 -1.63
CA CYS A 163 -1.85 -17.26 -2.39
C CYS A 163 -0.88 -17.97 -3.35
N VAL A 164 -0.01 -17.22 -4.04
CA VAL A 164 1.00 -17.78 -4.94
C VAL A 164 2.01 -18.61 -4.15
N SER A 165 2.47 -18.15 -2.98
CA SER A 165 3.34 -18.93 -2.10
C SER A 165 2.67 -20.24 -1.67
N ALA A 166 1.40 -20.20 -1.26
CA ALA A 166 0.64 -21.42 -0.92
C ALA A 166 0.52 -22.38 -2.10
N LEU A 167 0.39 -21.86 -3.33
CA LEU A 167 0.37 -22.68 -4.54
C LEU A 167 1.71 -23.37 -4.77
N PHE A 168 2.84 -22.70 -4.58
CA PHE A 168 4.16 -23.32 -4.68
C PHE A 168 4.35 -24.40 -3.60
N ASP A 169 3.94 -24.15 -2.37
CA ASP A 169 3.99 -25.15 -1.29
C ASP A 169 3.14 -26.38 -1.65
N LEU A 170 1.96 -26.18 -2.24
CA LEU A 170 1.10 -27.26 -2.73
C LEU A 170 1.76 -28.06 -3.86
N LEU A 171 2.42 -27.38 -4.80
CA LEU A 171 3.16 -28.05 -5.89
C LEU A 171 4.34 -28.88 -5.34
N VAL A 172 5.06 -28.36 -4.35
CA VAL A 172 6.14 -29.09 -3.66
C VAL A 172 5.59 -30.32 -2.93
N PHE A 173 4.44 -30.16 -2.22
CA PHE A 173 3.75 -31.28 -1.57
C PHE A 173 3.42 -32.39 -2.56
N PHE A 174 2.80 -32.07 -3.70
CA PHE A 174 2.48 -33.06 -4.73
C PHE A 174 3.73 -33.68 -5.38
N ASP A 175 4.82 -32.92 -5.55
CA ASP A 175 6.06 -33.46 -6.08
C ASP A 175 6.67 -34.52 -5.14
N PHE A 176 6.58 -34.32 -3.83
CA PHE A 176 7.01 -35.34 -2.86
C PHE A 176 6.11 -36.59 -2.89
N GLU A 177 4.78 -36.45 -3.02
CA GLU A 177 3.85 -37.56 -3.08
C GLU A 177 3.96 -38.40 -4.34
N TRP A 178 4.11 -37.76 -5.52
CA TRP A 178 4.02 -38.42 -6.81
C TRP A 178 5.37 -38.61 -7.53
N ALA A 179 6.29 -37.68 -7.37
CA ALA A 179 7.59 -37.68 -8.04
C ALA A 179 8.78 -37.90 -7.09
N HIS A 180 8.53 -38.24 -5.81
CA HIS A 180 9.57 -38.47 -4.80
C HIS A 180 10.56 -37.34 -4.64
N GLY A 181 10.10 -36.07 -4.84
CA GLY A 181 10.90 -34.88 -4.66
C GLY A 181 11.89 -34.57 -5.79
N GLN A 182 11.76 -35.19 -6.96
CA GLN A 182 12.72 -35.03 -8.08
C GLN A 182 12.72 -33.61 -8.66
N ASN A 183 11.59 -32.89 -8.60
CA ASN A 183 11.44 -31.55 -9.20
C ASN A 183 11.48 -30.42 -8.17
N VAL A 184 11.60 -30.72 -6.88
CA VAL A 184 11.55 -29.71 -5.80
C VAL A 184 12.56 -28.59 -6.01
N ALA A 185 13.80 -28.91 -6.41
CA ALA A 185 14.83 -27.87 -6.64
C ALA A 185 14.43 -26.91 -7.77
N ALA A 186 13.79 -27.43 -8.84
CA ALA A 186 13.29 -26.61 -9.93
C ALA A 186 12.06 -25.76 -9.48
N LEU A 187 11.14 -26.33 -8.70
CA LEU A 187 9.98 -25.62 -8.16
C LEU A 187 10.42 -24.47 -7.24
N VAL A 188 11.35 -24.72 -6.32
CA VAL A 188 11.90 -23.71 -5.42
C VAL A 188 12.65 -22.62 -6.19
N SER A 189 13.42 -22.98 -7.23
CA SER A 189 14.09 -22.01 -8.09
C SER A 189 13.10 -21.12 -8.83
N ASN A 190 12.02 -21.70 -9.38
CA ASN A 190 10.96 -20.95 -10.06
C ASN A 190 10.18 -20.04 -9.08
N ALA A 191 9.90 -20.50 -7.85
CA ALA A 191 9.28 -19.66 -6.81
C ALA A 191 10.17 -18.44 -6.47
N ASN A 192 11.48 -18.63 -6.33
CA ASN A 192 12.43 -17.53 -6.10
C ASN A 192 12.52 -16.59 -7.31
N LEU A 193 12.51 -17.10 -8.55
CA LEU A 193 12.48 -16.29 -9.76
C LEU A 193 11.20 -15.44 -9.82
N PHE A 194 10.04 -16.02 -9.49
CA PHE A 194 8.79 -15.29 -9.41
C PHE A 194 8.83 -14.19 -8.35
N GLY A 195 9.36 -14.48 -7.15
CA GLY A 195 9.59 -13.50 -6.10
C GLY A 195 10.48 -12.34 -6.57
N LEU A 196 11.55 -12.64 -7.29
CA LEU A 196 12.47 -11.64 -7.84
C LEU A 196 11.81 -10.78 -8.92
N LEU A 197 11.03 -11.38 -9.81
CA LEU A 197 10.23 -10.67 -10.80
C LEU A 197 9.20 -9.74 -10.14
N LEU A 198 8.55 -10.21 -9.05
CA LEU A 198 7.60 -9.39 -8.31
C LEU A 198 8.28 -8.18 -7.64
N ILE A 199 9.44 -8.37 -7.02
CA ILE A 199 10.25 -7.29 -6.43
C ILE A 199 10.68 -6.31 -7.54
N GLY A 200 11.16 -6.80 -8.67
CA GLY A 200 11.54 -6.01 -9.83
C GLY A 200 10.37 -5.20 -10.40
N LEU A 201 9.21 -5.83 -10.54
CA LEU A 201 7.97 -5.18 -10.97
C LEU A 201 7.54 -4.07 -10.00
N MET A 202 7.58 -4.34 -8.69
CA MET A 202 7.27 -3.34 -7.67
C MET A 202 8.24 -2.16 -7.71
N ALA A 203 9.53 -2.42 -7.88
CA ALA A 203 10.55 -1.37 -8.04
C ALA A 203 10.35 -0.56 -9.35
N ALA A 204 10.03 -1.24 -10.46
CA ALA A 204 9.70 -0.60 -11.72
C ALA A 204 8.45 0.27 -11.64
N LEU A 205 7.37 -0.22 -11.02
CA LEU A 205 6.13 0.54 -10.81
C LEU A 205 6.34 1.73 -9.87
N ALA A 206 7.22 1.61 -8.89
CA ALA A 206 7.65 2.73 -8.05
C ALA A 206 8.49 3.75 -8.84
N GLY A 207 9.31 3.31 -9.79
CA GLY A 207 10.13 4.13 -10.68
C GLY A 207 9.35 4.73 -11.86
N GLU A 208 8.42 3.98 -12.48
CA GLU A 208 7.60 4.40 -13.63
C GLU A 208 6.49 5.41 -13.29
N SER A 209 6.42 5.86 -12.06
CA SER A 209 5.56 6.99 -11.69
C SER A 209 5.87 8.28 -12.50
N GLN A 210 6.74 8.21 -13.48
CA GLN A 210 7.08 9.30 -14.41
C GLN A 210 6.43 9.16 -15.81
N ALA A 211 5.77 8.06 -16.16
CA ALA A 211 5.13 7.90 -17.47
C ALA A 211 3.60 8.01 -17.39
N PRO A 212 2.95 8.69 -18.35
CA PRO A 212 1.50 8.87 -18.34
C PRO A 212 0.80 7.58 -18.79
N ARG A 213 0.25 6.82 -17.83
CA ARG A 213 -0.76 5.83 -18.16
C ARG A 213 -2.14 6.44 -17.91
N THR A 214 -2.88 6.67 -18.97
CA THR A 214 -4.34 6.74 -19.00
C THR A 214 -4.90 5.39 -18.54
N ALA A 215 -4.87 5.14 -17.24
CA ALA A 215 -5.65 4.06 -16.64
C ALA A 215 -6.96 4.70 -16.18
N THR A 216 -8.01 4.48 -16.93
CA THR A 216 -9.39 4.59 -16.46
C THR A 216 -9.48 3.74 -15.21
N GLU A 217 -9.48 4.35 -14.03
CA GLU A 217 -9.79 3.63 -12.79
C GLU A 217 -11.19 3.05 -12.95
N PRO A 218 -11.43 1.78 -12.57
CA PRO A 218 -12.78 1.26 -12.55
C PRO A 218 -13.60 2.16 -11.64
N VAL A 219 -14.67 2.71 -12.18
CA VAL A 219 -15.72 3.41 -11.45
C VAL A 219 -16.14 2.42 -10.35
N VAL A 220 -15.79 2.73 -9.11
CA VAL A 220 -16.35 2.02 -7.96
C VAL A 220 -17.84 2.19 -8.07
N GLU A 221 -18.53 1.08 -8.28
CA GLU A 221 -19.98 1.00 -8.35
C GLU A 221 -20.54 1.73 -7.13
N LEU A 222 -21.15 2.89 -7.39
CA LEU A 222 -21.76 3.72 -6.37
C LEU A 222 -22.88 2.89 -5.73
N LEU A 223 -22.67 2.47 -4.51
CA LEU A 223 -23.76 2.04 -3.64
C LEU A 223 -24.83 3.15 -3.68
N PRO A 224 -26.15 2.81 -3.65
CA PRO A 224 -27.21 3.78 -3.79
C PRO A 224 -26.99 4.93 -2.81
N GLN A 225 -26.89 6.14 -3.36
CA GLN A 225 -26.68 7.36 -2.59
C GLN A 225 -27.93 7.59 -1.72
N THR A 226 -27.80 7.25 -0.45
CA THR A 226 -28.74 7.74 0.55
C THR A 226 -28.54 9.24 0.63
N GLU A 227 -29.59 10.04 0.50
CA GLU A 227 -29.50 11.50 0.59
C GLU A 227 -28.72 11.92 1.85
N PRO A 228 -27.82 12.91 1.73
CA PRO A 228 -26.99 13.37 2.84
C PRO A 228 -27.89 13.83 4.00
N SER A 229 -27.72 13.23 5.16
CA SER A 229 -28.46 13.63 6.37
C SER A 229 -28.03 15.03 6.85
N GLU A 230 -28.82 15.68 7.67
CA GLU A 230 -28.42 16.95 8.33
C GLU A 230 -27.12 16.78 9.12
N GLN A 231 -26.96 15.61 9.75
CA GLN A 231 -25.74 15.27 10.49
C GLN A 231 -24.51 15.19 9.54
N ASP A 232 -24.68 14.65 8.32
CA ASP A 232 -23.60 14.63 7.33
C ASP A 232 -23.19 16.04 6.91
N ARG A 233 -24.16 16.93 6.71
CA ARG A 233 -23.92 18.34 6.35
C ARG A 233 -23.17 19.07 7.47
N ASP A 234 -23.52 18.87 8.74
CA ASP A 234 -22.79 19.44 9.89
C ASP A 234 -21.35 18.94 9.93
N ILE A 235 -21.12 17.63 9.76
CA ILE A 235 -19.79 17.06 9.72
C ILE A 235 -18.95 17.67 8.59
N ILE A 236 -19.50 17.79 7.38
CA ILE A 236 -18.82 18.40 6.24
C ILE A 236 -18.49 19.87 6.51
N ALA A 237 -19.42 20.62 7.08
CA ALA A 237 -19.19 22.02 7.42
C ALA A 237 -18.04 22.18 8.45
N ARG A 238 -17.98 21.28 9.44
CA ARG A 238 -16.87 21.26 10.43
C ARG A 238 -15.55 20.87 9.80
N VAL A 239 -15.53 19.88 8.91
CA VAL A 239 -14.34 19.48 8.16
C VAL A 239 -13.84 20.64 7.29
N ASN A 240 -14.71 21.27 6.50
CA ASN A 240 -14.36 22.40 5.64
C ASN A 240 -13.78 23.56 6.46
N ARG A 241 -14.44 23.95 7.55
CA ARG A 241 -13.95 25.00 8.42
C ARG A 241 -12.55 24.72 8.97
N LEU A 242 -12.27 23.47 9.36
CA LEU A 242 -10.96 23.09 9.86
C LEU A 242 -9.90 23.14 8.75
N MET A 243 -10.25 22.70 7.54
CA MET A 243 -9.37 22.75 6.38
C MET A 243 -9.05 24.18 5.96
N GLU A 244 -10.03 25.09 5.96
CA GLU A 244 -9.88 26.49 5.56
C GLU A 244 -9.12 27.31 6.61
N THR A 245 -9.50 27.18 7.90
CA THR A 245 -8.93 28.04 8.96
C THR A 245 -7.51 27.64 9.36
N GLN A 246 -7.18 26.34 9.30
CA GLN A 246 -5.88 25.83 9.72
C GLN A 246 -5.01 25.34 8.56
N ALA A 247 -5.51 25.41 7.32
CA ALA A 247 -4.86 24.86 6.12
C ALA A 247 -4.32 23.43 6.36
N LEU A 248 -5.10 22.61 7.11
CA LEU A 248 -4.67 21.31 7.61
C LEU A 248 -4.29 20.33 6.48
N TYR A 249 -4.84 20.53 5.27
CA TYR A 249 -4.50 19.76 4.08
C TYR A 249 -3.02 19.88 3.69
N ARG A 250 -2.30 20.94 4.14
CA ARG A 250 -0.85 21.11 3.87
C ARG A 250 0.02 20.23 4.76
N ASP A 251 -0.51 19.69 5.88
CA ASP A 251 0.22 18.73 6.70
C ASP A 251 0.41 17.44 5.89
N GLU A 252 1.65 17.14 5.52
CA GLU A 252 2.03 15.95 4.75
C GLU A 252 1.71 14.64 5.50
N ASN A 253 1.72 14.68 6.84
CA ASN A 253 1.43 13.56 7.73
C ASN A 253 -0.05 13.45 8.11
N LEU A 254 -0.93 14.24 7.48
CA LEU A 254 -2.36 14.16 7.77
C LEU A 254 -2.91 12.79 7.36
N ASN A 255 -3.62 12.17 8.29
CA ASN A 255 -4.39 10.94 8.07
C ASN A 255 -5.77 11.04 8.71
N LEU A 256 -6.62 10.04 8.44
CA LEU A 256 -8.02 10.06 8.91
C LEU A 256 -8.10 10.03 10.45
N SER A 257 -7.23 9.29 11.13
CA SER A 257 -7.17 9.26 12.60
C SER A 257 -6.80 10.61 13.22
N ARG A 258 -5.87 11.36 12.60
CA ARG A 258 -5.51 12.72 13.05
C ARG A 258 -6.65 13.70 12.82
N LEU A 259 -7.32 13.63 11.66
CA LEU A 259 -8.49 14.44 11.35
C LEU A 259 -9.62 14.18 12.36
N ALA A 260 -9.90 12.90 12.64
CA ALA A 260 -10.90 12.44 13.58
C ALA A 260 -10.65 13.01 15.00
N ARG A 261 -9.40 12.94 15.49
CA ARG A 261 -9.01 13.52 16.78
C ARG A 261 -9.22 15.02 16.85
N ARG A 262 -8.90 15.75 15.77
CA ARG A 262 -9.09 17.22 15.75
C ARG A 262 -10.55 17.63 15.73
N LEU A 263 -11.41 16.85 15.09
CA LEU A 263 -12.84 17.08 15.03
C LEU A 263 -13.60 16.56 16.27
N GLY A 264 -12.97 15.66 17.06
CA GLY A 264 -13.64 14.96 18.15
C GLY A 264 -14.74 14.00 17.67
N LEU A 265 -14.59 13.43 16.47
CA LEU A 265 -15.54 12.54 15.82
C LEU A 265 -14.89 11.21 15.46
N PRO A 266 -15.64 10.09 15.47
CA PRO A 266 -15.13 8.82 14.97
C PRO A 266 -14.76 8.89 13.48
N SER A 267 -13.63 8.28 13.08
CA SER A 267 -13.15 8.21 11.68
C SER A 267 -14.24 7.74 10.72
N ARG A 268 -15.02 6.74 11.12
CA ARG A 268 -16.10 6.17 10.30
C ARG A 268 -17.24 7.16 10.02
N GLN A 269 -17.53 8.08 10.93
CA GLN A 269 -18.56 9.10 10.70
C GLN A 269 -18.07 10.12 9.67
N ILE A 270 -16.79 10.53 9.76
CA ILE A 270 -16.19 11.49 8.83
C ILE A 270 -16.12 10.88 7.41
N SER A 271 -15.61 9.66 7.28
CA SER A 271 -15.50 9.01 5.97
C SER A 271 -16.89 8.73 5.36
N GLY A 272 -17.85 8.32 6.18
CA GLY A 272 -19.23 8.11 5.75
C GLY A 272 -19.91 9.40 5.28
N ALA A 273 -19.75 10.51 6.01
CA ALA A 273 -20.31 11.82 5.63
C ALA A 273 -19.72 12.34 4.31
N ILE A 274 -18.38 12.28 4.16
CA ILE A 274 -17.69 12.70 2.93
C ILE A 274 -18.14 11.85 1.74
N ASN A 275 -18.21 10.53 1.92
CA ASN A 275 -18.61 9.63 0.84
C ASN A 275 -20.07 9.86 0.40
N ARG A 276 -21.03 9.93 1.34
CA ARG A 276 -22.46 10.15 1.02
C ARG A 276 -22.71 11.54 0.44
N SER A 277 -22.04 12.58 0.97
CA SER A 277 -22.30 13.96 0.56
C SER A 277 -21.56 14.37 -0.72
N LEU A 278 -20.34 13.86 -0.93
CA LEU A 278 -19.45 14.31 -2.00
C LEU A 278 -19.12 13.21 -3.02
N GLY A 279 -19.50 11.95 -2.78
CA GLY A 279 -19.24 10.82 -3.68
C GLY A 279 -17.75 10.46 -3.81
N VAL A 280 -16.90 10.94 -2.89
CA VAL A 280 -15.46 10.71 -2.90
C VAL A 280 -14.99 10.15 -1.56
N ASN A 281 -13.83 9.47 -1.56
CA ASN A 281 -13.23 9.09 -0.29
C ASN A 281 -12.45 10.26 0.35
N VAL A 282 -12.13 10.15 1.66
CA VAL A 282 -11.46 11.22 2.41
C VAL A 282 -10.11 11.60 1.82
N SER A 283 -9.35 10.61 1.33
CA SER A 283 -8.06 10.84 0.67
C SER A 283 -8.21 11.68 -0.62
N GLN A 284 -9.21 11.36 -1.44
CA GLN A 284 -9.53 12.10 -2.65
C GLN A 284 -9.98 13.54 -2.33
N TYR A 285 -10.81 13.71 -1.29
CA TYR A 285 -11.24 15.03 -0.82
C TYR A 285 -10.05 15.90 -0.39
N VAL A 286 -9.15 15.39 0.46
CA VAL A 286 -7.97 16.12 0.92
C VAL A 286 -7.02 16.41 -0.25
N ASN A 287 -6.80 15.44 -1.15
CA ASN A 287 -5.94 15.65 -2.31
C ASN A 287 -6.53 16.69 -3.28
N GLN A 288 -7.85 16.79 -3.43
CA GLN A 288 -8.49 17.88 -4.19
C GLN A 288 -8.18 19.26 -3.62
N LEU A 289 -8.21 19.42 -2.27
CA LEU A 289 -7.83 20.66 -1.62
C LEU A 289 -6.35 21.01 -1.86
N ARG A 290 -5.46 20.01 -1.74
CA ARG A 290 -4.03 20.16 -2.04
C ARG A 290 -3.77 20.58 -3.48
N ILE A 291 -4.47 19.98 -4.44
CA ILE A 291 -4.33 20.35 -5.86
C ILE A 291 -4.87 21.74 -6.13
N ARG A 292 -6.00 22.15 -5.52
CA ARG A 292 -6.50 23.52 -5.63
C ARG A 292 -5.46 24.54 -5.15
N GLU A 293 -4.82 24.26 -4.01
CA GLU A 293 -3.73 25.10 -3.50
C GLU A 293 -2.53 25.11 -4.45
N ALA A 294 -2.16 23.97 -5.02
CA ALA A 294 -1.08 23.87 -6.00
C ALA A 294 -1.38 24.69 -7.27
N CYS A 295 -2.60 24.64 -7.80
CA CYS A 295 -3.02 25.47 -8.93
C CYS A 295 -2.87 26.95 -8.61
N ARG A 296 -3.37 27.39 -7.44
CA ARG A 296 -3.25 28.78 -6.98
C ARG A 296 -1.78 29.22 -6.92
N LEU A 297 -0.89 28.39 -6.32
CA LEU A 297 0.54 28.71 -6.23
C LEU A 297 1.24 28.70 -7.60
N LEU A 298 0.83 27.85 -8.53
CA LEU A 298 1.34 27.83 -9.90
C LEU A 298 0.98 29.12 -10.68
N GLU A 299 -0.18 29.71 -10.37
CA GLU A 299 -0.69 30.95 -10.99
C GLU A 299 -0.08 32.19 -10.35
N GLU A 300 0.04 32.22 -9.02
CA GLU A 300 0.41 33.42 -8.26
C GLU A 300 1.92 33.54 -8.01
N THR A 301 2.72 32.47 -8.22
CA THR A 301 4.14 32.45 -7.83
C THR A 301 5.06 31.85 -8.88
N GLU A 302 6.33 32.31 -8.91
CA GLU A 302 7.41 31.76 -9.72
C GLU A 302 8.13 30.56 -9.06
N GLN A 303 7.59 29.99 -7.98
CA GLN A 303 8.19 28.85 -7.29
C GLN A 303 8.31 27.64 -8.21
N SER A 304 9.34 26.82 -8.01
CA SER A 304 9.48 25.56 -8.76
C SER A 304 8.30 24.62 -8.50
N VAL A 305 7.93 23.81 -9.47
CA VAL A 305 6.86 22.80 -9.32
C VAL A 305 7.11 21.87 -8.13
N THR A 306 8.39 21.57 -7.84
CA THR A 306 8.77 20.75 -6.68
C THR A 306 8.52 21.48 -5.37
N ALA A 307 8.82 22.78 -5.28
CA ALA A 307 8.53 23.57 -4.08
C ALA A 307 7.02 23.68 -3.83
N ILE A 308 6.24 23.92 -4.89
CA ILE A 308 4.77 23.98 -4.82
C ILE A 308 4.18 22.64 -4.38
N MET A 309 4.68 21.52 -4.91
CA MET A 309 4.29 20.18 -4.48
C MET A 309 4.43 20.01 -2.97
N LEU A 310 5.60 20.34 -2.42
CA LEU A 310 5.86 20.23 -0.97
C LEU A 310 4.99 21.19 -0.16
N SER A 311 4.87 22.44 -0.59
CA SER A 311 4.05 23.47 0.09
C SER A 311 2.56 23.11 0.09
N SER A 312 2.09 22.34 -0.90
CA SER A 312 0.71 21.86 -0.98
C SER A 312 0.47 20.58 -0.15
N GLY A 313 1.49 20.01 0.51
CA GLY A 313 1.37 18.84 1.37
C GLY A 313 1.58 17.50 0.68
N PHE A 314 2.16 17.46 -0.52
CA PHE A 314 2.56 16.22 -1.18
C PHE A 314 4.03 15.89 -0.89
N GLN A 315 4.32 14.63 -0.57
CA GLN A 315 5.68 14.15 -0.31
C GLN A 315 6.39 13.64 -1.57
N THR A 316 5.65 13.11 -2.54
CA THR A 316 6.23 12.46 -3.72
C THR A 316 5.72 13.06 -5.03
N LYS A 317 6.65 13.29 -5.97
CA LYS A 317 6.36 13.83 -7.30
C LYS A 317 5.37 12.95 -8.08
N SER A 318 5.46 11.65 -7.91
CA SER A 318 4.59 10.67 -8.55
C SER A 318 3.13 10.84 -8.14
N ASN A 319 2.87 10.87 -6.82
CA ASN A 319 1.52 11.05 -6.30
C ASN A 319 0.95 12.43 -6.67
N PHE A 320 1.77 13.48 -6.56
CA PHE A 320 1.40 14.84 -6.96
C PHE A 320 0.97 14.90 -8.43
N ASN A 321 1.80 14.42 -9.35
CA ASN A 321 1.50 14.45 -10.78
C ASN A 321 0.25 13.63 -11.13
N ARG A 322 0.06 12.46 -10.49
CA ARG A 322 -1.12 11.63 -10.68
C ARG A 322 -2.39 12.36 -10.23
N GLU A 323 -2.40 12.90 -9.01
CA GLU A 323 -3.55 13.60 -8.46
C GLU A 323 -3.82 14.92 -9.20
N PHE A 324 -2.77 15.62 -9.61
CA PHE A 324 -2.90 16.84 -10.39
C PHE A 324 -3.60 16.57 -11.74
N ARG A 325 -3.15 15.55 -12.48
CA ARG A 325 -3.82 15.13 -13.72
C ARG A 325 -5.25 14.62 -13.49
N ARG A 326 -5.49 13.89 -12.41
CA ARG A 326 -6.82 13.40 -12.06
C ARG A 326 -7.81 14.55 -11.85
N VAL A 327 -7.37 15.64 -11.20
CA VAL A 327 -8.23 16.77 -10.86
C VAL A 327 -8.33 17.78 -12.01
N THR A 328 -7.22 18.12 -12.67
CA THR A 328 -7.13 19.19 -13.67
C THR A 328 -7.15 18.71 -15.12
N GLY A 329 -6.87 17.43 -15.37
CA GLY A 329 -6.75 16.86 -16.71
C GLY A 329 -5.37 17.07 -17.37
N MET A 330 -4.46 17.85 -16.77
CA MET A 330 -3.15 18.18 -17.36
C MET A 330 -2.01 18.07 -16.35
N SER A 331 -0.75 18.20 -16.82
CA SER A 331 0.39 18.21 -15.89
C SER A 331 0.56 19.57 -15.22
N PRO A 332 1.26 19.65 -14.06
CA PRO A 332 1.56 20.92 -13.40
C PRO A 332 2.35 21.91 -14.27
N VAL A 333 3.23 21.41 -15.15
CA VAL A 333 4.02 22.21 -16.08
C VAL A 333 3.11 22.77 -17.16
N ASP A 334 2.31 21.91 -17.80
CA ASP A 334 1.34 22.32 -18.84
C ASP A 334 0.33 23.34 -18.29
N TRP A 335 -0.10 23.18 -17.02
CA TRP A 335 -0.98 24.13 -16.34
C TRP A 335 -0.34 25.51 -16.24
N ARG A 336 0.90 25.60 -15.78
CA ARG A 336 1.62 26.88 -15.67
C ARG A 336 1.80 27.54 -17.03
N GLU A 337 2.22 26.79 -18.04
CA GLU A 337 2.39 27.31 -19.40
C GLU A 337 1.06 27.79 -20.00
N HIS A 338 -0.02 27.10 -19.72
CA HIS A 338 -1.37 27.48 -20.21
C HIS A 338 -1.85 28.79 -19.58
N GLU A 339 -1.62 29.00 -18.28
CA GLU A 339 -1.97 30.25 -17.61
C GLU A 339 -1.09 31.44 -18.06
N VAL A 340 0.22 31.22 -18.22
CA VAL A 340 1.12 32.21 -18.80
C VAL A 340 0.69 32.60 -20.22
N TRP A 341 0.24 31.62 -21.03
CA TRP A 341 -0.25 31.88 -22.38
C TRP A 341 -1.55 32.70 -22.39
N LYS A 342 -2.49 32.45 -21.47
CA LYS A 342 -3.71 33.26 -21.30
C LYS A 342 -3.40 34.74 -20.97
N LEU A 343 -2.40 34.98 -20.13
CA LEU A 343 -1.97 36.32 -19.75
C LEU A 343 -1.29 37.08 -20.91
N VAL A 344 -0.54 36.36 -21.75
CA VAL A 344 0.23 36.95 -22.87
C VAL A 344 -0.60 37.07 -24.16
N SER A 345 -1.68 36.29 -24.32
CA SER A 345 -2.52 36.25 -25.51
C SER A 345 -4.02 36.38 -25.21
N PRO A 346 -4.50 37.51 -24.66
CA PRO A 346 -5.87 37.64 -24.20
C PRO A 346 -6.91 37.60 -25.33
N ASN A 347 -6.54 37.59 -26.63
CA ASN A 347 -7.44 37.79 -27.75
C ASN A 347 -7.53 36.60 -28.74
N LYS A 348 -7.04 35.40 -28.42
CA LYS A 348 -7.31 34.19 -29.22
C LYS A 348 -8.14 33.19 -28.43
N THR A 349 -9.44 33.38 -28.47
CA THR A 349 -10.47 32.41 -28.13
C THR A 349 -10.32 31.18 -29.02
N ALA A 350 -9.49 30.23 -28.67
CA ALA A 350 -9.41 28.92 -29.31
C ALA A 350 -10.01 27.89 -28.37
N THR A 351 -11.22 27.58 -28.64
CA THR A 351 -12.02 26.40 -28.35
C THR A 351 -11.23 25.18 -27.84
N ARG A 352 -11.00 25.13 -26.56
CA ARG A 352 -10.84 23.89 -25.83
C ARG A 352 -11.54 24.08 -24.48
N GLN A 353 -12.88 23.86 -24.50
CA GLN A 353 -13.69 23.87 -23.29
C GLN A 353 -13.11 22.91 -22.28
N MET A 354 -12.53 23.46 -21.20
CA MET A 354 -12.31 22.69 -19.98
C MET A 354 -13.66 22.43 -19.33
N PRO A 355 -13.89 21.26 -18.75
CA PRO A 355 -15.11 21.02 -17.98
C PRO A 355 -15.01 21.80 -16.65
N ASP A 356 -15.56 23.01 -16.65
CA ASP A 356 -15.67 23.92 -15.50
C ASP A 356 -16.50 23.31 -14.33
N ASP A 357 -17.24 22.26 -14.61
CA ASP A 357 -18.10 21.57 -13.64
C ASP A 357 -17.34 20.72 -12.60
N ARG A 358 -16.07 20.35 -12.83
CA ARG A 358 -15.33 19.51 -11.89
C ARG A 358 -14.71 20.24 -10.69
N LEU A 359 -14.58 21.57 -10.77
CA LEU A 359 -14.09 22.40 -9.68
C LEU A 359 -15.22 22.92 -8.76
N LYS A 360 -16.50 22.78 -9.16
CA LYS A 360 -17.66 23.32 -8.45
C LYS A 360 -18.21 22.48 -7.31
N ILE A 361 -17.61 21.32 -7.00
CA ILE A 361 -18.19 20.37 -6.03
C ILE A 361 -18.00 20.80 -4.56
N VAL A 362 -17.28 21.90 -4.25
CA VAL A 362 -17.03 22.32 -2.85
C VAL A 362 -17.39 23.78 -2.59
N GLY A 363 -18.29 24.36 -3.40
CA GLY A 363 -18.69 25.76 -3.20
C GLY A 363 -20.19 25.98 -3.48
N LYS A 364 -21.08 25.40 -2.67
CA LYS A 364 -22.42 25.90 -2.34
C LYS A 364 -22.83 25.39 -0.97
#